data_a9f5db7f729e04621ddac529654c610e
#
_entry.id   a9f5db7f729e04621ddac529654c610e
#
_cell.length_a   1.000
_cell.length_b   1.000
_cell.length_c   1.000
_cell.angle_alpha   90.00
_cell.angle_beta   90.00
_cell.angle_gamma   90.00
#
_symmetry.space_group_name_H-M   'P 1'
#
loop_
_entity.id
_entity.type
_entity.pdbx_description
1 polymer ?
#
loop_
_entity_poly.entity_id
_entity_poly.type
_entity_poly.pdbx_seq_one_letter_code
_entity_poly.pdbx_strand_id
1 'polypeptide(L)'
;MKDWLDEIHWNSDGLVPAIAQDHKTGRVLMMAWMNRESLALTAAENRAIYWSRSRGKLWRKGEESGHVQKLHELRLDCDADVIILMVEQLGGIACHTGRESCFYRVFENGDWKTVDPVLKDPDAIYHSGH
;
A
#
# COMPACT_ATOMS: atom_id res chain seq x y z
N MET A 1 14.32 -21.22 16.91
CA MET A 1 14.46 -20.63 15.56
C MET A 1 13.80 -19.26 15.53
N LYS A 2 14.49 -18.25 15.03
CA LYS A 2 13.96 -16.90 14.99
C LYS A 2 12.94 -16.76 13.85
N ASP A 3 11.77 -16.22 14.19
CA ASP A 3 10.74 -15.94 13.18
C ASP A 3 11.23 -14.79 12.29
N TRP A 4 10.92 -14.84 11.00
CA TRP A 4 11.28 -13.76 10.07
C TRP A 4 10.66 -12.42 10.46
N LEU A 5 9.53 -12.43 11.14
CA LEU A 5 8.88 -11.21 11.66
C LEU A 5 9.68 -10.59 12.81
N ASP A 6 10.51 -11.37 13.49
CA ASP A 6 11.33 -10.85 14.60
C ASP A 6 12.53 -10.05 14.09
N GLU A 7 12.84 -10.12 12.81
CA GLU A 7 13.91 -9.32 12.20
C GLU A 7 13.52 -7.87 12.01
N ILE A 8 12.22 -7.58 12.04
CA ILE A 8 11.71 -6.25 11.76
C ILE A 8 11.79 -5.38 13.00
N HIS A 9 12.27 -4.16 12.81
CA HIS A 9 12.34 -3.14 13.86
C HIS A 9 11.04 -2.35 13.87
N TRP A 10 10.05 -2.89 14.57
CA TRP A 10 8.75 -2.25 14.74
C TRP A 10 8.91 -0.95 15.53
N ASN A 11 8.13 0.10 15.21
CA ASN A 11 8.17 1.33 15.99
C ASN A 11 7.48 1.13 17.35
N SER A 12 7.39 2.21 18.15
CA SER A 12 6.81 2.14 19.49
C SER A 12 5.32 1.73 19.50
N ASP A 13 4.64 1.88 18.38
CA ASP A 13 3.24 1.46 18.23
C ASP A 13 3.10 0.05 17.63
N GLY A 14 4.22 -0.64 17.43
CA GLY A 14 4.22 -1.97 16.82
C GLY A 14 3.96 -1.94 15.32
N LEU A 15 4.30 -0.84 14.65
CA LEU A 15 4.04 -0.63 13.24
C LEU A 15 5.33 -0.44 12.45
N VAL A 16 5.25 -0.71 11.15
CA VAL A 16 6.31 -0.43 10.19
C VAL A 16 5.68 0.19 8.96
N PRO A 17 6.32 1.23 8.37
CA PRO A 17 5.82 1.80 7.12
C PRO A 17 6.02 0.80 5.97
N ALA A 18 5.04 0.75 5.07
CA ALA A 18 5.00 -0.17 3.96
C ALA A 18 4.71 0.60 2.68
N ILE A 19 5.60 0.46 1.71
CA ILE A 19 5.49 1.13 0.42
C ILE A 19 5.06 0.10 -0.63
N ALA A 20 3.96 0.37 -1.33
CA ALA A 20 3.53 -0.48 -2.45
C ALA A 20 4.10 0.09 -3.74
N GLN A 21 4.77 -0.75 -4.51
CA GLN A 21 5.44 -0.39 -5.75
C GLN A 21 5.01 -1.36 -6.84
N ASP A 22 4.72 -0.83 -8.04
CA ASP A 22 4.33 -1.67 -9.18
C ASP A 22 5.50 -2.57 -9.57
N HIS A 23 5.26 -3.88 -9.63
CA HIS A 23 6.32 -4.86 -9.91
C HIS A 23 6.84 -4.80 -11.35
N LYS A 24 6.08 -4.24 -12.28
CA LYS A 24 6.50 -4.12 -13.69
C LYS A 24 7.15 -2.78 -13.99
N THR A 25 6.52 -1.69 -13.58
CA THR A 25 6.97 -0.34 -13.94
C THR A 25 7.94 0.24 -12.92
N GLY A 26 7.92 -0.26 -11.68
CA GLY A 26 8.68 0.32 -10.58
C GLY A 26 8.04 1.56 -9.99
N ARG A 27 6.86 1.95 -10.45
CA ARG A 27 6.21 3.13 -9.91
C ARG A 27 5.77 2.92 -8.47
N VAL A 28 6.08 3.89 -7.61
CA VAL A 28 5.58 3.90 -6.23
C VAL A 28 4.10 4.26 -6.26
N LEU A 29 3.27 3.42 -5.65
CA LEU A 29 1.81 3.56 -5.72
C LEU A 29 1.23 4.20 -4.48
N MET A 30 1.68 3.77 -3.30
CA MET A 30 1.15 4.27 -2.04
C MET A 30 2.07 3.90 -0.88
N MET A 31 1.81 4.52 0.28
CA MET A 31 2.45 4.15 1.54
C MET A 31 1.36 3.97 2.58
N ALA A 32 1.48 2.92 3.38
CA ALA A 32 0.57 2.63 4.47
C ALA A 32 1.37 2.03 5.63
N TRP A 33 0.68 1.49 6.64
CA TRP A 33 1.30 0.91 7.82
C TRP A 33 0.96 -0.56 7.92
N MET A 34 1.86 -1.33 8.51
CA MET A 34 1.64 -2.74 8.81
C MET A 34 2.00 -3.03 10.25
N ASN A 35 1.22 -3.88 10.90
CA ASN A 35 1.59 -4.47 12.16
C ASN A 35 2.03 -5.91 11.90
N ARG A 36 2.44 -6.62 12.95
CA ARG A 36 2.93 -7.99 12.82
C ARG A 36 1.88 -8.92 12.18
N GLU A 37 0.63 -8.78 12.58
CA GLU A 37 -0.46 -9.59 12.04
C GLU A 37 -0.72 -9.30 10.55
N SER A 38 -0.80 -8.03 10.16
CA SER A 38 -1.07 -7.66 8.76
C SER A 38 0.06 -8.14 7.84
N LEU A 39 1.30 -8.03 8.28
CA LEU A 39 2.44 -8.49 7.48
C LEU A 39 2.44 -10.02 7.34
N ALA A 40 2.17 -10.73 8.43
CA ALA A 40 2.08 -12.19 8.40
C ALA A 40 0.98 -12.64 7.44
N LEU A 41 -0.19 -11.99 7.48
CA LEU A 41 -1.31 -12.30 6.59
C LEU A 41 -0.98 -11.95 5.13
N THR A 42 -0.28 -10.84 4.90
CA THR A 42 0.16 -10.46 3.56
C THR A 42 1.00 -11.56 2.92
N ALA A 43 1.95 -12.10 3.67
CA ALA A 43 2.79 -13.20 3.18
C ALA A 43 1.99 -14.47 2.96
N ALA A 44 1.05 -14.77 3.85
CA ALA A 44 0.23 -15.99 3.77
C ALA A 44 -0.79 -15.94 2.64
N GLU A 45 -1.42 -14.80 2.42
CA GLU A 45 -2.50 -14.65 1.43
C GLU A 45 -2.01 -14.14 0.07
N ASN A 46 -0.76 -13.73 -0.03
CA ASN A 46 -0.16 -13.17 -1.25
C ASN A 46 -0.92 -11.95 -1.78
N ARG A 47 -1.43 -11.13 -0.86
CA ARG A 47 -2.10 -9.87 -1.18
C ARG A 47 -1.79 -8.85 -0.10
N ALA A 48 -1.80 -7.56 -0.45
CA ALA A 48 -1.48 -6.51 0.51
C ALA A 48 -2.58 -6.36 1.57
N ILE A 49 -2.18 -6.52 2.82
CA ILE A 49 -3.04 -6.34 3.99
C ILE A 49 -2.30 -5.39 4.91
N TYR A 50 -2.91 -4.23 5.16
CA TYR A 50 -2.31 -3.17 5.95
C TYR A 50 -3.01 -3.05 7.30
N TRP A 51 -2.43 -2.22 8.17
CA TRP A 51 -3.05 -1.82 9.42
C TRP A 51 -3.56 -0.39 9.28
N SER A 52 -4.85 -0.19 9.47
CA SER A 52 -5.44 1.14 9.45
C SER A 52 -5.30 1.78 10.84
N ARG A 53 -4.46 2.82 10.96
CA ARG A 53 -4.25 3.50 12.23
C ARG A 53 -5.51 4.27 12.67
N SER A 54 -6.22 4.86 11.72
CA SER A 54 -7.40 5.65 12.02
C SER A 54 -8.59 4.78 12.46
N ARG A 55 -8.70 3.57 11.92
CA ARG A 55 -9.80 2.66 12.25
C ARG A 55 -9.42 1.62 13.30
N GLY A 56 -8.13 1.47 13.58
CA GLY A 56 -7.64 0.48 14.53
C GLY A 56 -7.93 -0.95 14.14
N LYS A 57 -7.83 -1.28 12.84
CA LYS A 57 -8.13 -2.62 12.34
C LYS A 57 -7.33 -2.97 11.10
N LEU A 58 -7.34 -4.25 10.75
CA LEU A 58 -6.74 -4.74 9.51
C LEU A 58 -7.51 -4.20 8.31
N TRP A 59 -6.77 -3.92 7.25
CA TRP A 59 -7.33 -3.40 6.00
C TRP A 59 -6.77 -4.17 4.82
N ARG A 60 -7.60 -4.99 4.20
CA ARG A 60 -7.26 -5.70 2.97
C ARG A 60 -7.46 -4.75 1.81
N LYS A 61 -6.37 -4.36 1.18
CA LYS A 61 -6.40 -3.41 0.05
C LYS A 61 -7.29 -3.94 -1.05
N GLY A 62 -8.28 -3.13 -1.46
CA GLY A 62 -9.20 -3.49 -2.54
C GLY A 62 -10.40 -4.32 -2.11
N GLU A 63 -10.60 -4.56 -0.82
CA GLU A 63 -11.72 -5.35 -0.32
C GLU A 63 -13.06 -4.75 -0.73
N GLU A 64 -13.18 -3.43 -0.70
CA GLU A 64 -14.41 -2.72 -1.10
C GLU A 64 -14.39 -2.30 -2.56
N SER A 65 -13.26 -1.78 -3.04
CA SER A 65 -13.15 -1.23 -4.39
C SER A 65 -12.89 -2.26 -5.48
N GLY A 66 -12.43 -3.44 -5.11
CA GLY A 66 -11.96 -4.44 -6.07
C GLY A 66 -10.53 -4.21 -6.54
N HIS A 67 -9.89 -3.11 -6.15
CA HIS A 67 -8.54 -2.76 -6.56
C HIS A 67 -7.50 -3.42 -5.64
N VAL A 68 -7.49 -4.74 -5.64
CA VAL A 68 -6.62 -5.58 -4.83
C VAL A 68 -5.16 -5.39 -5.28
N GLN A 69 -4.24 -5.50 -4.35
CA GLN A 69 -2.81 -5.52 -4.64
C GLN A 69 -2.32 -6.95 -4.46
N LYS A 70 -2.04 -7.61 -5.56
CA LYS A 70 -1.50 -8.96 -5.55
C LYS A 70 -0.01 -8.90 -5.27
N LEU A 71 0.45 -9.64 -4.27
CA LEU A 71 1.85 -9.60 -3.85
C LEU A 71 2.73 -10.46 -4.74
N HIS A 72 3.83 -9.89 -5.24
CA HIS A 72 4.85 -10.60 -5.96
C HIS A 72 6.15 -10.75 -5.16
N GLU A 73 6.50 -9.73 -4.37
CA GLU A 73 7.75 -9.75 -3.62
C GLU A 73 7.65 -8.81 -2.41
N LEU A 74 8.28 -9.22 -1.32
CA LEU A 74 8.45 -8.36 -0.14
C LEU A 74 9.94 -8.04 -0.01
N ARG A 75 10.27 -6.78 0.26
CA ARG A 75 11.64 -6.36 0.52
C ARG A 75 11.73 -5.61 1.85
N LEU A 76 12.78 -5.90 2.59
CA LEU A 76 13.07 -5.24 3.85
C LEU A 76 14.30 -4.37 3.64
N ASP A 77 14.30 -3.15 4.18
CA ASP A 77 15.43 -2.27 4.00
C ASP A 77 16.61 -2.65 4.91
N CYS A 78 17.74 -1.94 4.77
CA CYS A 78 19.01 -2.32 5.42
C CYS A 78 18.97 -2.29 6.94
N ASP A 79 18.17 -1.43 7.55
CA ASP A 79 17.99 -1.38 9.00
C ASP A 79 16.66 -1.94 9.46
N ALA A 80 15.97 -2.65 8.56
CA ALA A 80 14.78 -3.46 8.87
C ALA A 80 13.61 -2.66 9.45
N ASP A 81 13.44 -1.43 9.04
CA ASP A 81 12.37 -0.55 9.53
C ASP A 81 11.42 -0.01 8.47
N VAL A 82 11.56 -0.46 7.22
CA VAL A 82 10.64 -0.13 6.12
C VAL A 82 10.49 -1.36 5.23
N ILE A 83 9.28 -1.59 4.75
CA ILE A 83 8.97 -2.71 3.86
C ILE A 83 8.51 -2.18 2.51
N ILE A 84 8.97 -2.81 1.44
CA ILE A 84 8.44 -2.60 0.10
C ILE A 84 7.67 -3.83 -0.32
N LEU A 85 6.44 -3.61 -0.80
CA LEU A 85 5.63 -4.64 -1.44
C LEU A 85 5.69 -4.41 -2.95
N MET A 86 6.28 -5.35 -3.67
CA MET A 86 6.23 -5.36 -5.13
C MET A 86 4.90 -5.99 -5.50
N VAL A 87 3.99 -5.23 -6.08
CA VAL A 87 2.61 -5.67 -6.27
C VAL A 87 2.13 -5.52 -7.72
N GLU A 88 1.09 -6.28 -8.03
CA GLU A 88 0.27 -6.05 -9.21
C GLU A 88 -1.00 -5.35 -8.72
N GLN A 89 -1.18 -4.09 -9.12
CA GLN A 89 -2.36 -3.32 -8.74
C GLN A 89 -3.52 -3.65 -9.68
N LEU A 90 -4.48 -4.43 -9.21
CA LEU A 90 -5.65 -4.76 -10.01
C LEU A 90 -6.49 -3.49 -10.22
N GLY A 91 -6.97 -3.30 -11.43
CA GLY A 91 -7.69 -2.10 -11.80
C GLY A 91 -6.83 -0.88 -12.10
N GLY A 92 -5.53 -0.97 -11.84
CA GLY A 92 -4.58 0.11 -12.15
C GLY A 92 -4.72 1.37 -11.31
N ILE A 93 -5.47 1.33 -10.20
CA ILE A 93 -5.76 2.49 -9.35
C ILE A 93 -5.47 2.12 -7.91
N ALA A 94 -4.45 2.73 -7.33
CA ALA A 94 -4.08 2.51 -5.93
C ALA A 94 -4.74 3.52 -4.99
N CYS A 95 -4.95 4.75 -5.46
CA CYS A 95 -5.41 5.85 -4.62
C CYS A 95 -6.94 5.93 -4.57
N HIS A 96 -7.47 6.24 -3.37
CA HIS A 96 -8.91 6.42 -3.19
C HIS A 96 -9.47 7.62 -3.97
N THR A 97 -8.59 8.51 -4.46
CA THR A 97 -9.01 9.63 -5.33
C THR A 97 -9.26 9.19 -6.77
N GLY A 98 -9.06 7.91 -7.09
CA GLY A 98 -9.22 7.39 -8.45
C GLY A 98 -7.98 7.52 -9.31
N ARG A 99 -6.82 7.83 -8.72
CA ARG A 99 -5.54 7.94 -9.44
C ARG A 99 -4.73 6.67 -9.30
N GLU A 100 -3.82 6.46 -10.25
CA GLU A 100 -2.94 5.30 -10.24
C GLU A 100 -2.08 5.24 -8.98
N SER A 101 -1.54 6.39 -8.56
CA SER A 101 -0.67 6.50 -7.40
C SER A 101 -1.20 7.55 -6.43
N CYS A 102 -0.96 7.33 -5.14
CA CYS A 102 -1.23 8.33 -4.12
C CYS A 102 -0.25 9.50 -4.21
N PHE A 103 0.89 9.30 -4.88
CA PHE A 103 1.92 10.32 -5.05
C PHE A 103 1.73 11.06 -6.36
N TYR A 104 0.65 11.82 -6.47
CA TYR A 104 0.22 12.46 -7.72
C TYR A 104 0.52 13.96 -7.78
N ARG A 105 1.21 14.50 -6.77
CA ARG A 105 1.63 15.91 -6.74
C ARG A 105 3.14 16.01 -6.77
N VAL A 106 3.62 17.00 -7.51
CA VAL A 106 5.04 17.25 -7.67
C VAL A 106 5.35 18.66 -7.16
N PHE A 107 6.49 18.81 -6.48
CA PHE A 107 6.94 20.11 -6.02
C PHE A 107 7.59 20.84 -7.20
N GLU A 108 7.03 21.98 -7.56
CA GLU A 108 7.50 22.77 -8.70
C GLU A 108 7.29 24.25 -8.41
N ASN A 109 8.35 25.05 -8.59
CA ASN A 109 8.29 26.50 -8.41
C ASN A 109 7.73 26.94 -7.06
N GLY A 110 8.11 26.21 -5.99
CA GLY A 110 7.70 26.56 -4.63
C GLY A 110 6.31 26.10 -4.23
N ASP A 111 5.66 25.25 -5.02
CA ASP A 111 4.31 24.79 -4.73
C ASP A 111 4.11 23.33 -5.14
N TRP A 112 3.04 22.73 -4.61
CA TRP A 112 2.63 21.37 -4.97
C TRP A 112 1.67 21.41 -6.15
N LYS A 113 2.05 20.72 -7.23
CA LYS A 113 1.29 20.71 -8.46
C LYS A 113 0.77 19.31 -8.75
N THR A 114 -0.54 19.18 -8.99
CA THR A 114 -1.15 17.91 -9.39
C THR A 114 -0.78 17.60 -10.83
N VAL A 115 -0.14 16.44 -11.06
CA VAL A 115 0.35 16.05 -12.39
C VAL A 115 -0.31 14.79 -12.94
N ASP A 116 -0.98 13.99 -12.10
CA ASP A 116 -1.64 12.76 -12.55
C ASP A 116 -3.15 12.94 -12.59
N PRO A 117 -3.81 12.44 -13.64
CA PRO A 117 -5.26 12.58 -13.77
C PRO A 117 -6.01 11.57 -12.90
N VAL A 118 -7.27 11.89 -12.60
CA VAL A 118 -8.22 10.92 -12.04
C VAL A 118 -8.62 9.98 -13.16
N LEU A 119 -8.32 8.69 -13.00
CA LEU A 119 -8.61 7.66 -13.98
C LEU A 119 -10.05 7.16 -13.89
N LYS A 120 -10.60 7.19 -12.67
CA LYS A 120 -11.98 6.77 -12.42
C LYS A 120 -12.54 7.59 -11.28
N ASP A 121 -13.77 8.06 -11.42
CA ASP A 121 -14.47 8.83 -10.39
C ASP A 121 -14.52 8.01 -9.10
N PRO A 122 -14.08 8.56 -7.95
CA PRO A 122 -14.15 7.86 -6.66
C PRO A 122 -15.55 7.38 -6.32
N ASP A 123 -16.59 8.14 -6.64
CA ASP A 123 -17.97 7.72 -6.40
C ASP A 123 -18.32 6.46 -7.20
N ALA A 124 -17.82 6.35 -8.42
CA ALA A 124 -18.03 5.16 -9.24
C ALA A 124 -17.30 3.94 -8.69
N ILE A 125 -16.15 4.15 -8.02
CA ILE A 125 -15.35 3.06 -7.42
C ILE A 125 -16.07 2.48 -6.21
N TYR A 126 -16.56 3.36 -5.31
CA TYR A 126 -17.06 2.94 -4.01
C TYR A 126 -18.57 2.72 -3.96
N HIS A 127 -19.31 3.14 -5.00
CA HIS A 127 -20.77 2.98 -5.06
C HIS A 127 -21.24 2.03 -6.13
N SER A 128 -20.41 1.72 -7.13
CA SER A 128 -20.79 0.79 -8.20
C SER A 128 -20.36 -0.63 -7.84
N GLY A 129 -21.23 -1.59 -8.07
CA GLY A 129 -20.90 -3.00 -7.91
C GLY A 129 -20.95 -3.52 -6.49
N HIS A 130 -21.60 -2.82 -5.63
CA HIS A 130 -21.79 -3.29 -4.24
C HIS A 130 -23.12 -3.96 -4.08
#